data_d654268266958a61e2fbad3d69055327
#
_entry.id   d654268266958a61e2fbad3d69055327
#
_cell.length_a   1.000
_cell.length_b   1.000
_cell.length_c   1.000
_cell.angle_alpha   90.00
_cell.angle_beta   90.00
_cell.angle_gamma   90.00
#
_symmetry.space_group_name_H-M   'P 1'
#
loop_
_entity.id
_entity.type
_entity.pdbx_description
1 polymer ?
#
loop_
_entity_poly.entity_id
_entity_poly.type
_entity_poly.pdbx_seq_one_letter_code
_entity_poly.pdbx_strand_id
1 'polypeptide(L)' 'MSKLLALDQASRISGWAFFDNGELKEFGKIVASDDDIGERLYKIRTEVKKLIDKFEIDEIVFEDIQFQKKVNG' A
#
# COMPACT_ATOMS: atom_id res chain seq x y z
N MET A 1 4.98 20.62 -1.81
CA MET A 1 5.68 19.34 -1.84
C MET A 1 4.73 18.22 -1.67
N SER A 2 4.84 17.26 -2.56
CA SER A 2 3.85 16.21 -2.64
C SER A 2 4.49 14.87 -2.30
N LYS A 3 4.13 14.31 -1.16
CA LYS A 3 4.61 13.00 -0.74
C LYS A 3 3.45 12.02 -0.80
N LEU A 4 3.54 11.12 -1.74
CA LEU A 4 2.46 10.21 -2.08
C LEU A 4 2.84 8.78 -1.74
N LEU A 5 1.92 8.07 -1.10
CA LEU A 5 2.05 6.65 -0.87
C LEU A 5 1.00 5.93 -1.70
N ALA A 6 1.45 5.10 -2.61
CA ALA A 6 0.56 4.28 -3.43
C ALA A 6 0.51 2.88 -2.83
N LEU A 7 -0.68 2.38 -2.64
CA LEU A 7 -0.90 1.06 -2.05
C LEU A 7 -1.65 0.17 -3.02
N ASP A 8 -1.13 -1.02 -3.18
CA ASP A 8 -1.69 -2.02 -4.07
C ASP A 8 -2.08 -3.22 -3.20
N GLN A 9 -3.36 -3.32 -2.91
CA GLN A 9 -3.84 -4.31 -1.94
C GLN A 9 -4.14 -5.64 -2.58
N ALA A 10 -3.55 -6.68 -2.01
CA ALA A 10 -3.91 -8.05 -2.29
C ALA A 10 -4.36 -8.69 -0.99
N SER A 11 -4.85 -9.92 -1.05
CA SER A 11 -5.42 -10.55 0.14
C SER A 11 -4.40 -10.79 1.24
N ARG A 12 -3.16 -11.13 0.89
CA ARG A 12 -2.14 -11.45 1.89
C ARG A 12 -0.88 -10.61 1.75
N ILE A 13 -0.65 -10.05 0.58
CA ILE A 13 0.54 -9.24 0.33
C ILE A 13 0.08 -7.94 -0.29
N SER A 14 0.50 -6.85 0.30
CA SER A 14 0.20 -5.51 -0.22
C SER A 14 1.49 -4.87 -0.67
N GLY A 15 1.49 -4.31 -1.88
CA GLY A 15 2.62 -3.57 -2.36
C GLY A 15 2.47 -2.09 -2.04
N TRP A 16 3.60 -1.41 -1.85
CA TRP A 16 3.54 0.02 -1.62
C TRP A 16 4.69 0.69 -2.37
N ALA A 17 4.45 1.95 -2.73
CA ALA A 17 5.46 2.77 -3.38
C ALA A 17 5.37 4.19 -2.85
N PHE A 18 6.52 4.77 -2.56
CA PHE A 18 6.60 6.13 -2.07
C PHE A 18 7.15 7.03 -3.16
N PHE A 19 6.40 8.09 -3.45
CA PHE A 19 6.80 9.09 -4.44
C PHE A 19 6.96 10.44 -3.77
N ASP A 20 8.01 11.14 -4.14
CA ASP A 20 8.23 12.50 -3.66
C ASP A 20 8.26 13.41 -4.89
N ASN A 21 7.28 14.32 -4.98
CA ASN A 21 7.12 15.21 -6.11
C ASN A 21 7.05 14.46 -7.45
N GLY A 22 6.36 13.33 -7.43
CA GLY A 22 6.15 12.55 -8.65
C GLY A 22 7.28 11.59 -8.97
N GLU A 23 8.32 11.57 -8.17
CA GLU A 23 9.46 10.68 -8.41
C GLU A 23 9.45 9.51 -7.44
N LEU A 24 9.58 8.30 -7.95
CA LEU A 24 9.59 7.09 -7.12
C LEU A 24 10.88 7.06 -6.31
N LYS A 25 10.74 7.01 -4.99
CA LYS A 25 11.88 7.01 -4.09
C LYS A 25 12.12 5.65 -3.44
N GLU A 26 11.04 4.96 -3.08
CA GLU A 26 11.19 3.70 -2.38
C GLU A 26 9.94 2.85 -2.59
N PHE A 27 10.08 1.55 -2.50
CA PHE A 27 8.94 0.66 -2.60
C PHE A 27 9.20 -0.60 -1.77
N GLY A 28 8.14 -1.35 -1.53
CA GLY A 28 8.26 -2.57 -0.75
C GLY A 28 6.94 -3.30 -0.70
N LYS A 29 6.83 -4.21 0.26
CA LYS A 29 5.60 -4.94 0.43
C LYS A 29 5.34 -5.21 1.90
N ILE A 30 4.06 -5.39 2.21
CA ILE A 30 3.60 -5.75 3.54
C ILE A 30 3.01 -7.15 3.43
N VAL A 31 3.52 -8.07 4.21
CA VAL A 31 3.02 -9.44 4.22
C VAL A 31 2.16 -9.63 5.46
N ALA A 32 0.92 -9.99 5.27
CA ALA A 32 -0.02 -10.22 6.35
C ALA A 32 -0.76 -11.52 6.05
N SER A 33 -0.15 -12.64 6.39
CA SER A 33 -0.63 -13.95 6.00
C SER A 33 -1.42 -14.65 7.10
N ASP A 34 -1.78 -13.94 8.13
CA ASP A 34 -2.59 -14.51 9.20
C ASP A 34 -3.95 -14.96 8.66
N ASP A 35 -4.47 -16.07 9.18
CA ASP A 35 -5.75 -16.58 8.73
C ASP A 35 -6.91 -15.71 9.19
N ASP A 36 -6.75 -15.02 10.30
CA ASP A 36 -7.78 -14.16 10.83
C ASP A 36 -7.76 -12.83 10.07
N ILE A 37 -8.89 -12.50 9.45
CA ILE A 37 -9.02 -11.27 8.68
C ILE A 37 -8.75 -10.05 9.54
N GLY A 38 -9.24 -10.05 10.77
CA GLY A 38 -9.01 -8.92 11.67
C GLY A 38 -7.54 -8.69 11.92
N GLU A 39 -6.80 -9.77 12.12
CA GLU A 39 -5.37 -9.67 12.37
C GLU A 39 -4.61 -9.19 11.13
N ARG A 40 -5.03 -9.65 9.96
CA ARG A 40 -4.41 -9.17 8.71
C ARG A 40 -4.62 -7.68 8.52
N LEU A 41 -5.84 -7.23 8.74
CA LEU A 41 -6.15 -5.81 8.58
C LEU A 41 -5.39 -4.97 9.60
N TYR A 42 -5.30 -5.46 10.82
CA TYR A 42 -4.56 -4.75 11.86
C TYR A 42 -3.09 -4.61 11.47
N LYS A 43 -2.50 -5.67 10.96
CA LYS A 43 -1.10 -5.62 10.57
C LYS A 43 -0.87 -4.66 9.42
N ILE A 44 -1.71 -4.72 8.40
CA ILE A 44 -1.58 -3.83 7.26
C ILE A 44 -1.72 -2.37 7.72
N ARG A 45 -2.71 -2.10 8.54
CA ARG A 45 -2.95 -0.76 9.04
C ARG A 45 -1.75 -0.23 9.84
N THR A 46 -1.18 -1.09 10.68
CA THR A 46 -0.03 -0.72 11.49
C THR A 46 1.17 -0.39 10.63
N GLU A 47 1.44 -1.22 9.61
CA GLU A 47 2.58 -0.99 8.74
C GLU A 47 2.39 0.25 7.88
N VAL A 48 1.17 0.47 7.39
CA VAL A 48 0.88 1.67 6.61
C VAL A 48 1.10 2.91 7.47
N LYS A 49 0.67 2.87 8.72
CA LYS A 49 0.86 4.02 9.60
C LYS A 49 2.34 4.31 9.80
N LYS A 50 3.16 3.28 9.92
CA LYS A 50 4.60 3.48 10.05
C LYS A 50 5.17 4.16 8.81
N LEU A 51 4.69 3.79 7.63
CA LEU A 51 5.15 4.41 6.39
C LEU A 51 4.73 5.87 6.32
N ILE A 52 3.49 6.15 6.72
CA ILE A 52 2.99 7.52 6.73
C ILE A 52 3.87 8.40 7.61
N ASP A 53 4.21 7.91 8.79
CA ASP A 53 5.03 8.67 9.73
C ASP A 53 6.47 8.79 9.23
N LYS A 54 7.02 7.70 8.69
CA LYS A 54 8.41 7.69 8.24
C LYS A 54 8.66 8.67 7.12
N PHE A 55 7.77 8.72 6.13
CA PHE A 55 7.95 9.55 4.95
C PHE A 55 7.17 10.85 5.01
N GLU A 56 6.43 11.08 6.08
CA GLU A 56 5.59 12.28 6.22
C GLU A 56 4.64 12.41 5.02
N ILE A 57 3.90 11.35 4.79
CA ILE A 57 3.03 11.24 3.62
C ILE A 57 1.88 12.25 3.67
N ASP A 58 1.65 12.93 2.54
CA ASP A 58 0.56 13.88 2.39
C ASP A 58 -0.70 13.24 1.80
N GLU A 59 -0.51 12.24 0.95
CA GLU A 59 -1.60 11.69 0.19
C GLU A 59 -1.43 10.18 0.01
N ILE A 60 -2.53 9.45 0.06
CA ILE A 60 -2.52 8.01 -0.14
C ILE A 60 -3.44 7.66 -1.30
N VAL A 61 -2.95 6.82 -2.19
CA VAL A 61 -3.72 6.32 -3.32
C VAL A 61 -3.79 4.80 -3.23
N PHE A 62 -4.99 4.26 -3.36
CA PHE A 62 -5.19 2.83 -3.39
C PHE A 62 -5.44 2.37 -4.81
N GLU A 63 -4.76 1.31 -5.21
CA GLU A 63 -4.96 0.74 -6.52
C GLU A 63 -5.51 -0.66 -6.40
N ASP A 64 -6.45 -0.99 -7.27
CA ASP A 64 -7.05 -2.29 -7.29
C ASP A 64 -6.68 -2.99 -8.59
N ILE A 65 -5.63 -3.77 -8.53
CA ILE A 65 -5.12 -4.46 -9.71
C ILE A 65 -6.10 -5.49 -10.24
N GLN A 66 -6.91 -6.07 -9.38
CA GLN A 66 -7.88 -7.07 -9.81
C GLN A 66 -8.86 -6.53 -10.82
N PHE A 67 -9.12 -5.26 -10.74
CA PHE A 67 -9.99 -4.57 -11.66
C PHE A 67 -9.48 -4.68 -13.09
N GLN A 68 -8.19 -4.51 -13.24
CA GLN A 68 -7.59 -4.53 -14.58
C GLN A 68 -7.71 -5.88 -15.24
N LYS A 69 -7.65 -6.94 -14.48
CA LYS A 69 -7.78 -8.28 -15.04
C LYS A 69 -9.15 -8.51 -15.65
N LYS A 70 -10.18 -7.94 -15.06
CA LYS A 70 -11.51 -8.12 -15.56
C LYS A 70 -11.73 -7.43 -16.90
N VAL A 71 -11.07 -6.33 -17.07
CA VAL A 71 -11.22 -5.57 -18.31
C VAL A 71 -10.71 -6.37 -19.49
N ASN A 72 -9.74 -7.19 -19.28
CA ASN A 72 -9.13 -7.98 -20.35
C ASN A 72 -9.86 -9.31 -20.60
N GLY A 73 -10.79 -9.63 -19.76
CA GLY A 73 -11.50 -10.90 -19.86
C GLY A 73 -12.52 -10.98 -20.96
#